data_6016c179cf3a7050a771c84fe2f37f01
#
_entry.id   6016c179cf3a7050a771c84fe2f37f01
#
_cell.length_a   1.000
_cell.length_b   1.000
_cell.length_c   1.000
_cell.angle_alpha   90.00
_cell.angle_beta   90.00
_cell.angle_gamma   90.00
#
_symmetry.space_group_name_H-M   'P 1'
#
loop_
_entity.id
_entity.type
_entity.pdbx_description
1 polymer ?
#
loop_
_entity_poly.entity_id
_entity_poly.type
_entity_poly.pdbx_seq_one_letter_code
_entity_poly.pdbx_strand_id
1 'polypeptide(L)'
;NLAHVLKYGIAFHHGSLPLFIRKRIEDLYSKKKINFIFCTSTLLEGVNLPTKNVFIYPFPKKTVNDEKKCRLDFWNLAGRAGRYRSELTGNIVCLNTADNNWSNADAKISLGNNVIIEDEINSTLLRHQKILNYFDGKVKSPTNDIIQLSSLILSEILTYLDKGYIGRILNTFNEKIRFMLIDSGKKHLDRNRIIEIDKVTFSENHIFSTSIHAKAQLNAKNKEKLLRSYSREDVFNYLETINEIYGLRNTPDSLNQLCIVTYSWLMGNTLNLLISNAIKYSNSVRDPISYRWVKFDKTNPDHINAKIMEAIQCIESEVTFKLETCIAHFYQLCQSIHGDENAGINLSPYLEYGTLDTNIIELQEFGFSRLAAIEIIAKHKECVTFKTNETSLQINTQKLRAKIEKHSVIDRELSWLNL
;
A
#
# COMPACT_ATOMS: atom_id res chain seq x y z
N ASN A 1 -24.56 2.45 -5.16
CA ASN A 1 -24.33 1.99 -6.57
C ASN A 1 -24.00 0.50 -6.62
N LEU A 2 -22.97 -0.02 -5.88
CA LEU A 2 -22.62 -1.45 -5.90
C LEU A 2 -23.81 -2.34 -5.46
N ALA A 3 -24.48 -2.03 -4.35
CA ALA A 3 -25.63 -2.77 -3.87
C ALA A 3 -26.81 -2.81 -4.87
N HIS A 4 -26.94 -1.76 -5.70
CA HIS A 4 -27.97 -1.71 -6.74
C HIS A 4 -27.66 -2.68 -7.88
N VAL A 5 -26.43 -2.64 -8.42
CA VAL A 5 -26.05 -3.48 -9.56
C VAL A 5 -25.92 -4.96 -9.20
N LEU A 6 -25.58 -5.27 -7.95
CA LEU A 6 -25.53 -6.64 -7.44
C LEU A 6 -26.87 -7.37 -7.54
N LYS A 7 -28.01 -6.66 -7.48
CA LYS A 7 -29.36 -7.24 -7.68
C LYS A 7 -29.55 -7.80 -9.08
N TYR A 8 -28.77 -7.32 -10.04
CA TYR A 8 -28.80 -7.78 -11.45
C TYR A 8 -27.68 -8.77 -11.77
N GLY A 9 -26.98 -9.28 -10.77
CA GLY A 9 -25.85 -10.19 -10.96
C GLY A 9 -24.61 -9.51 -11.55
N ILE A 10 -24.48 -8.20 -11.35
CA ILE A 10 -23.39 -7.36 -11.86
C ILE A 10 -22.61 -6.82 -10.67
N ALA A 11 -21.28 -6.82 -10.76
CA ALA A 11 -20.41 -6.16 -9.80
C ALA A 11 -19.34 -5.31 -10.49
N PHE A 12 -18.74 -4.39 -9.75
CA PHE A 12 -17.50 -3.74 -10.13
C PHE A 12 -16.44 -3.99 -9.07
N HIS A 13 -15.19 -4.10 -9.53
CA HIS A 13 -14.04 -4.44 -8.70
C HIS A 13 -12.89 -3.50 -9.04
N HIS A 14 -12.40 -2.75 -8.05
CA HIS A 14 -11.26 -1.84 -8.20
C HIS A 14 -10.51 -1.68 -6.87
N GLY A 15 -9.27 -1.19 -6.91
CA GLY A 15 -8.37 -1.11 -5.78
C GLY A 15 -8.88 -0.27 -4.61
N SER A 16 -9.72 0.73 -4.87
CA SER A 16 -10.30 1.57 -3.81
C SER A 16 -11.50 0.93 -3.08
N LEU A 17 -11.92 -0.29 -3.44
CA LEU A 17 -12.88 -1.03 -2.63
C LEU A 17 -12.17 -1.69 -1.45
N PRO A 18 -12.77 -1.66 -0.23
CA PRO A 18 -12.24 -2.38 0.91
C PRO A 18 -11.98 -3.85 0.61
N LEU A 19 -10.87 -4.39 1.12
CA LEU A 19 -10.43 -5.75 0.84
C LEU A 19 -11.54 -6.79 1.07
N PHE A 20 -12.31 -6.66 2.16
CA PHE A 20 -13.40 -7.59 2.48
C PHE A 20 -14.53 -7.54 1.44
N ILE A 21 -14.82 -6.37 0.83
CA ILE A 21 -15.80 -6.24 -0.25
C ILE A 21 -15.26 -6.88 -1.52
N ARG A 22 -13.97 -6.66 -1.85
CA ARG A 22 -13.32 -7.31 -3.01
C ARG A 22 -13.38 -8.82 -2.90
N LYS A 23 -12.93 -9.40 -1.78
CA LYS A 23 -13.00 -10.84 -1.51
C LYS A 23 -14.45 -11.38 -1.59
N ARG A 24 -15.42 -10.58 -1.11
CA ARG A 24 -16.83 -10.99 -1.18
C ARG A 24 -17.37 -11.02 -2.61
N ILE A 25 -17.00 -10.06 -3.44
CA ILE A 25 -17.35 -10.06 -4.87
C ILE A 25 -16.74 -11.29 -5.56
N GLU A 26 -15.47 -11.58 -5.29
CA GLU A 26 -14.75 -12.73 -5.82
C GLU A 26 -15.42 -14.07 -5.43
N ASP A 27 -15.81 -14.23 -4.17
CA ASP A 27 -16.53 -15.40 -3.68
C ASP A 27 -17.91 -15.54 -4.34
N LEU A 28 -18.67 -14.46 -4.47
CA LEU A 28 -19.97 -14.48 -5.15
C LEU A 28 -19.85 -14.81 -6.63
N TYR A 29 -18.79 -14.34 -7.30
CA TYR A 29 -18.51 -14.67 -8.69
C TYR A 29 -18.12 -16.14 -8.84
N SER A 30 -17.21 -16.66 -8.02
CA SER A 30 -16.80 -18.06 -8.01
C SER A 30 -17.99 -19.01 -7.80
N LYS A 31 -18.94 -18.60 -6.96
CA LYS A 31 -20.20 -19.31 -6.70
C LYS A 31 -21.28 -19.09 -7.76
N LYS A 32 -20.95 -18.41 -8.87
CA LYS A 32 -21.89 -18.07 -9.96
C LYS A 32 -23.15 -17.30 -9.51
N LYS A 33 -23.02 -16.52 -8.42
CA LYS A 33 -24.08 -15.60 -7.96
C LYS A 33 -23.99 -14.23 -8.62
N ILE A 34 -22.83 -13.89 -9.17
CA ILE A 34 -22.56 -12.74 -10.02
C ILE A 34 -22.13 -13.26 -11.38
N ASN A 35 -22.72 -12.71 -12.44
CA ASN A 35 -22.46 -13.13 -13.82
C ASN A 35 -21.44 -12.23 -14.52
N PHE A 36 -21.38 -10.95 -14.15
CA PHE A 36 -20.51 -9.95 -14.77
C PHE A 36 -19.75 -9.15 -13.74
N ILE A 37 -18.44 -8.99 -13.97
CA ILE A 37 -17.58 -8.12 -13.18
C ILE A 37 -16.94 -7.08 -14.10
N PHE A 38 -17.18 -5.80 -13.80
CA PHE A 38 -16.41 -4.70 -14.37
C PHE A 38 -15.25 -4.39 -13.46
N CYS A 39 -14.03 -4.38 -14.00
CA CYS A 39 -12.83 -4.17 -13.20
C CYS A 39 -11.86 -3.20 -13.85
N THR A 40 -11.04 -2.58 -13.00
CA THR A 40 -9.83 -1.89 -13.43
C THR A 40 -8.66 -2.88 -13.49
N SER A 41 -7.44 -2.40 -13.70
CA SER A 41 -6.20 -3.20 -13.70
C SER A 41 -5.96 -4.00 -12.40
N THR A 42 -6.74 -3.78 -11.36
CA THR A 42 -6.63 -4.55 -10.09
C THR A 42 -6.86 -6.05 -10.22
N LEU A 43 -7.55 -6.50 -11.28
CA LEU A 43 -7.66 -7.93 -11.60
C LEU A 43 -6.44 -8.46 -12.39
N LEU A 44 -5.49 -7.61 -12.78
CA LEU A 44 -4.23 -8.04 -13.37
C LEU A 44 -3.34 -8.77 -12.36
N GLU A 45 -3.45 -8.39 -11.08
CA GLU A 45 -2.56 -8.86 -10.02
C GLU A 45 -3.30 -9.78 -9.03
N GLY A 46 -2.80 -11.00 -8.87
CA GLY A 46 -3.07 -11.87 -7.71
C GLY A 46 -4.43 -12.56 -7.58
N VAL A 47 -5.47 -12.16 -8.30
CA VAL A 47 -6.82 -12.75 -8.14
C VAL A 47 -7.06 -13.90 -9.09
N ASN A 48 -7.43 -15.06 -8.55
CA ASN A 48 -7.73 -16.26 -9.34
C ASN A 48 -9.23 -16.41 -9.61
N LEU A 49 -9.78 -15.58 -10.53
CA LEU A 49 -11.19 -15.70 -10.96
C LEU A 49 -11.26 -16.46 -12.28
N PRO A 50 -11.87 -17.65 -12.31
CA PRO A 50 -12.09 -18.38 -13.54
C PRO A 50 -13.19 -17.68 -14.36
N THR A 51 -12.83 -17.19 -15.55
CA THR A 51 -13.76 -16.52 -16.45
C THR A 51 -13.81 -17.25 -17.79
N LYS A 52 -14.99 -17.39 -18.37
CA LYS A 52 -15.16 -17.92 -19.73
C LYS A 52 -14.88 -16.84 -20.79
N ASN A 53 -15.43 -15.66 -20.58
CA ASN A 53 -15.33 -14.55 -21.51
C ASN A 53 -14.63 -13.35 -20.81
N VAL A 54 -13.61 -12.80 -21.43
CA VAL A 54 -12.91 -11.58 -21.00
C VAL A 54 -13.10 -10.53 -22.07
N PHE A 55 -13.72 -9.41 -21.70
CA PHE A 55 -13.89 -8.24 -22.55
C PHE A 55 -12.85 -7.22 -22.18
N ILE A 56 -11.96 -6.88 -23.10
CA ILE A 56 -10.87 -5.93 -22.87
C ILE A 56 -11.19 -4.62 -23.58
N TYR A 57 -11.22 -3.53 -22.82
CA TYR A 57 -11.33 -2.16 -23.34
C TYR A 57 -9.92 -1.61 -23.60
N PRO A 58 -9.74 -0.67 -24.56
CA PRO A 58 -8.43 -0.08 -24.85
C PRO A 58 -7.71 0.44 -23.61
N PHE A 59 -6.40 0.23 -23.55
CA PHE A 59 -5.56 0.67 -22.43
C PHE A 59 -5.45 2.20 -22.37
N PRO A 60 -5.23 2.80 -21.18
CA PRO A 60 -4.98 4.23 -21.06
C PRO A 60 -3.75 4.66 -21.87
N LYS A 61 -3.78 5.88 -22.43
CA LYS A 61 -2.67 6.45 -23.23
C LYS A 61 -1.29 6.35 -22.57
N LYS A 62 -1.21 6.45 -21.24
CA LYS A 62 0.06 6.30 -20.50
C LYS A 62 0.65 4.89 -20.64
N THR A 63 -0.20 3.87 -20.70
CA THR A 63 0.22 2.47 -20.88
C THR A 63 0.61 2.19 -22.33
N VAL A 64 -0.07 2.82 -23.27
CA VAL A 64 0.20 2.67 -24.72
C VAL A 64 1.59 3.18 -25.10
N ASN A 65 2.12 4.20 -24.41
CA ASN A 65 3.47 4.71 -24.64
C ASN A 65 4.56 3.73 -24.18
N ASP A 66 4.18 2.68 -23.44
CA ASP A 66 5.06 1.56 -23.07
C ASP A 66 4.50 0.26 -23.69
N GLU A 67 4.90 -0.02 -24.93
CA GLU A 67 4.40 -1.18 -25.67
C GLU A 67 4.64 -2.52 -24.95
N LYS A 68 5.77 -2.68 -24.26
CA LYS A 68 6.09 -3.91 -23.54
C LYS A 68 5.12 -4.13 -22.37
N LYS A 69 4.85 -3.07 -21.61
CA LYS A 69 3.91 -3.10 -20.49
C LYS A 69 2.48 -3.35 -20.97
N CYS A 70 2.07 -2.70 -22.05
CA CYS A 70 0.78 -2.90 -22.69
C CYS A 70 0.56 -4.36 -23.13
N ARG A 71 1.59 -4.98 -23.72
CA ARG A 71 1.57 -6.41 -24.09
C ARG A 71 1.46 -7.31 -22.86
N LEU A 72 2.25 -7.05 -21.82
CA LEU A 72 2.20 -7.83 -20.58
C LEU A 72 0.81 -7.75 -19.94
N ASP A 73 0.27 -6.54 -19.82
CA ASP A 73 -1.06 -6.30 -19.24
C ASP A 73 -2.14 -7.00 -20.06
N PHE A 74 -2.06 -6.94 -21.40
CA PHE A 74 -2.98 -7.67 -22.29
C PHE A 74 -2.94 -9.18 -22.03
N TRP A 75 -1.75 -9.79 -22.04
CA TRP A 75 -1.62 -11.23 -21.86
C TRP A 75 -1.93 -11.70 -20.45
N ASN A 76 -1.71 -10.87 -19.44
CA ASN A 76 -2.15 -11.12 -18.08
C ASN A 76 -3.69 -11.14 -17.98
N LEU A 77 -4.39 -10.23 -18.68
CA LEU A 77 -5.85 -10.24 -18.77
C LEU A 77 -6.35 -11.42 -19.60
N ALA A 78 -5.76 -11.64 -20.77
CA ALA A 78 -6.11 -12.73 -21.66
C ALA A 78 -5.95 -14.11 -20.99
N GLY A 79 -4.90 -14.30 -20.21
CA GLY A 79 -4.65 -15.51 -19.43
C GLY A 79 -5.65 -15.79 -18.31
N ARG A 80 -6.60 -14.86 -18.07
CA ARG A 80 -7.73 -15.09 -17.16
C ARG A 80 -8.90 -15.84 -17.84
N ALA A 81 -8.95 -15.88 -19.17
CA ALA A 81 -9.97 -16.62 -19.91
C ALA A 81 -9.60 -18.10 -20.02
N GLY A 82 -10.57 -18.99 -19.77
CA GLY A 82 -10.41 -20.43 -19.98
C GLY A 82 -9.44 -21.13 -19.06
N ARG A 83 -9.62 -21.04 -17.74
CA ARG A 83 -8.72 -21.69 -16.78
C ARG A 83 -8.95 -23.20 -16.67
N TYR A 84 -7.84 -23.94 -16.66
CA TYR A 84 -7.79 -25.37 -16.39
C TYR A 84 -8.59 -25.75 -15.14
N ARG A 85 -9.45 -26.74 -15.21
CA ARG A 85 -10.43 -27.26 -14.24
C ARG A 85 -11.82 -26.67 -14.26
N SER A 86 -12.07 -25.49 -14.85
CA SER A 86 -13.42 -24.93 -14.93
C SER A 86 -13.93 -24.79 -16.36
N GLU A 87 -13.04 -24.43 -17.29
CA GLU A 87 -13.37 -24.21 -18.71
C GLU A 87 -12.18 -24.65 -19.59
N LEU A 88 -12.44 -25.44 -20.62
CA LEU A 88 -11.40 -25.94 -21.54
C LEU A 88 -10.93 -24.83 -22.52
N THR A 89 -11.80 -23.88 -22.81
CA THR A 89 -11.52 -22.76 -23.73
C THR A 89 -12.08 -21.47 -23.15
N GLY A 90 -11.39 -20.35 -23.40
CA GLY A 90 -11.83 -19.01 -23.03
C GLY A 90 -11.90 -18.09 -24.24
N ASN A 91 -12.82 -17.15 -24.22
CA ASN A 91 -12.96 -16.12 -25.25
C ASN A 91 -12.40 -14.80 -24.78
N ILE A 92 -11.60 -14.16 -25.64
CA ILE A 92 -11.07 -12.82 -25.44
C ILE A 92 -11.72 -11.94 -26.48
N VAL A 93 -12.44 -10.90 -26.04
CA VAL A 93 -13.14 -9.96 -26.91
C VAL A 93 -12.56 -8.58 -26.71
N CYS A 94 -11.87 -8.08 -27.73
CA CYS A 94 -11.34 -6.72 -27.72
C CYS A 94 -12.43 -5.74 -28.18
N LEU A 95 -12.71 -4.74 -27.34
CA LEU A 95 -13.70 -3.70 -27.62
C LEU A 95 -13.03 -2.49 -28.25
N ASN A 96 -13.80 -1.77 -29.10
CA ASN A 96 -13.32 -0.51 -29.72
C ASN A 96 -11.97 -0.65 -30.44
N THR A 97 -11.82 -1.67 -31.27
CA THR A 97 -10.55 -2.02 -31.94
C THR A 97 -10.05 -0.97 -32.94
N ALA A 98 -10.88 0.02 -33.28
CA ALA A 98 -10.46 1.17 -34.10
C ALA A 98 -9.69 2.23 -33.29
N ASP A 99 -9.60 2.11 -31.96
CA ASP A 99 -8.86 3.02 -31.11
C ASP A 99 -7.34 2.75 -31.24
N ASN A 100 -6.58 3.80 -31.49
CA ASN A 100 -5.10 3.74 -31.58
C ASN A 100 -4.42 3.27 -30.27
N ASN A 101 -5.17 3.21 -29.17
CA ASN A 101 -4.68 2.70 -27.89
C ASN A 101 -4.49 1.17 -27.85
N TRP A 102 -4.82 0.45 -28.94
CA TRP A 102 -4.52 -0.98 -29.05
C TRP A 102 -3.09 -1.29 -29.50
N SER A 103 -2.33 -0.32 -30.00
CA SER A 103 -1.02 -0.44 -30.67
C SER A 103 -0.20 -1.67 -30.25
N ASN A 104 -0.28 -2.76 -31.03
CA ASN A 104 0.44 -4.03 -30.83
C ASN A 104 0.27 -4.72 -29.45
N ALA A 105 -0.77 -4.37 -28.68
CA ALA A 105 -1.00 -4.98 -27.36
C ALA A 105 -1.22 -6.49 -27.42
N ASP A 106 -1.81 -6.98 -28.52
CA ASP A 106 -2.10 -8.40 -28.79
C ASP A 106 -0.88 -9.17 -29.35
N ALA A 107 0.23 -8.49 -29.65
CA ALA A 107 1.43 -9.16 -30.14
C ALA A 107 1.98 -10.17 -29.12
N LYS A 108 2.38 -11.36 -29.59
CA LYS A 108 2.94 -12.41 -28.73
C LYS A 108 4.20 -11.91 -28.02
N ILE A 109 4.30 -12.17 -26.71
CA ILE A 109 5.51 -11.96 -25.95
C ILE A 109 6.48 -13.07 -26.37
N SER A 110 7.63 -12.71 -26.92
CA SER A 110 8.69 -13.69 -27.20
C SER A 110 9.24 -14.22 -25.86
N LEU A 111 9.11 -15.54 -25.64
CA LEU A 111 9.69 -16.25 -24.50
C LEU A 111 11.23 -16.24 -24.63
N GLY A 112 11.88 -15.19 -24.25
CA GLY A 112 13.35 -15.08 -24.35
C GLY A 112 13.90 -13.73 -23.96
N ASN A 113 13.05 -12.75 -23.77
CA ASN A 113 13.48 -11.46 -23.25
C ASN A 113 13.32 -11.45 -21.73
N ASN A 114 14.44 -11.32 -21.06
CA ASN A 114 14.54 -11.12 -19.62
C ASN A 114 13.56 -10.04 -19.15
N VAL A 115 13.03 -10.30 -17.98
CA VAL A 115 11.95 -9.62 -17.30
C VAL A 115 12.03 -8.09 -17.41
N ILE A 116 10.92 -7.48 -17.75
CA ILE A 116 10.66 -6.03 -17.92
C ILE A 116 11.22 -5.17 -16.77
N ILE A 117 11.37 -5.71 -15.57
CA ILE A 117 12.00 -5.04 -14.42
C ILE A 117 13.47 -4.66 -14.73
N GLU A 118 14.23 -5.51 -15.40
CA GLU A 118 15.61 -5.17 -15.81
C GLU A 118 15.64 -4.09 -16.89
N ASP A 119 14.70 -4.10 -17.82
CA ASP A 119 14.61 -3.07 -18.86
C ASP A 119 14.15 -1.71 -18.30
N GLU A 120 13.29 -1.68 -17.30
CA GLU A 120 12.85 -0.43 -16.64
C GLU A 120 13.97 0.15 -15.78
N ILE A 121 14.68 -0.69 -15.05
CA ILE A 121 15.90 -0.32 -14.33
C ILE A 121 16.97 0.15 -15.33
N ASN A 122 17.24 -0.59 -16.39
CA ASN A 122 18.23 -0.23 -17.40
C ASN A 122 17.87 1.05 -18.15
N SER A 123 16.61 1.27 -18.52
CA SER A 123 16.17 2.51 -19.15
C SER A 123 16.31 3.73 -18.22
N THR A 124 16.17 3.51 -16.92
CA THR A 124 16.35 4.54 -15.89
C THR A 124 17.85 4.75 -15.60
N LEU A 125 18.65 3.69 -15.63
CA LEU A 125 20.10 3.72 -15.50
C LEU A 125 20.78 4.40 -16.70
N LEU A 126 20.22 4.32 -17.91
CA LEU A 126 20.67 5.11 -19.07
C LEU A 126 20.52 6.64 -18.81
N ARG A 127 19.76 7.03 -17.80
CA ARG A 127 19.62 8.42 -17.35
C ARG A 127 20.60 8.81 -16.23
N HIS A 128 21.73 8.12 -16.10
CA HIS A 128 22.75 8.38 -15.07
C HIS A 128 23.12 9.86 -14.95
N GLN A 129 23.03 10.65 -16.02
CA GLN A 129 23.28 12.09 -15.98
C GLN A 129 22.30 12.83 -15.07
N LYS A 130 21.04 12.39 -14.97
CA LYS A 130 20.06 12.98 -14.04
C LYS A 130 20.42 12.69 -12.58
N ILE A 131 20.94 11.49 -12.33
CA ILE A 131 21.39 11.07 -10.99
C ILE A 131 22.63 11.86 -10.59
N LEU A 132 23.61 11.99 -11.49
CA LEU A 132 24.79 12.83 -11.26
C LEU A 132 24.40 14.28 -10.98
N ASN A 133 23.48 14.85 -11.77
CA ASN A 133 22.98 16.20 -11.55
C ASN A 133 22.26 16.34 -10.17
N TYR A 134 21.57 15.30 -9.73
CA TYR A 134 20.96 15.28 -8.38
C TYR A 134 22.06 15.22 -7.31
N PHE A 135 23.03 14.32 -7.43
CA PHE A 135 24.15 14.24 -6.50
C PHE A 135 24.96 15.54 -6.43
N ASP A 136 25.13 16.23 -7.57
CA ASP A 136 25.82 17.53 -7.62
C ASP A 136 24.99 18.70 -7.09
N GLY A 137 23.71 18.48 -6.71
CA GLY A 137 22.83 19.53 -6.22
C GLY A 137 22.30 20.47 -7.30
N LYS A 138 22.40 20.08 -8.59
CA LYS A 138 21.92 20.88 -9.72
C LYS A 138 20.39 20.76 -9.93
N VAL A 139 19.75 19.77 -9.32
CA VAL A 139 18.30 19.52 -9.41
C VAL A 139 17.61 20.04 -8.14
N LYS A 140 16.83 21.11 -8.27
CA LYS A 140 16.12 21.75 -7.14
C LYS A 140 14.89 20.95 -6.69
N SER A 141 14.18 20.29 -7.63
CA SER A 141 12.96 19.51 -7.36
C SER A 141 13.04 18.18 -8.12
N PRO A 142 13.70 17.15 -7.56
CA PRO A 142 13.80 15.85 -8.17
C PRO A 142 12.45 15.14 -8.21
N THR A 143 12.20 14.36 -9.26
CA THR A 143 11.04 13.45 -9.31
C THR A 143 11.23 12.27 -8.34
N ASN A 144 10.14 11.63 -7.91
CA ASN A 144 10.21 10.48 -7.01
C ASN A 144 11.11 9.36 -7.57
N ASP A 145 11.08 9.11 -8.87
CA ASP A 145 11.91 8.09 -9.53
C ASP A 145 13.41 8.39 -9.37
N ILE A 146 13.81 9.67 -9.52
CA ILE A 146 15.19 10.08 -9.32
C ILE A 146 15.60 9.93 -7.85
N ILE A 147 14.71 10.28 -6.92
CA ILE A 147 14.97 10.14 -5.48
C ILE A 147 15.20 8.67 -5.12
N GLN A 148 14.27 7.78 -5.51
CA GLN A 148 14.35 6.35 -5.19
C GLN A 148 15.60 5.70 -5.79
N LEU A 149 15.84 5.93 -7.09
CA LEU A 149 17.00 5.35 -7.76
C LEU A 149 18.32 5.90 -7.19
N SER A 150 18.37 7.19 -6.89
CA SER A 150 19.53 7.82 -6.25
C SER A 150 19.80 7.25 -4.87
N SER A 151 18.75 7.04 -4.06
CA SER A 151 18.88 6.43 -2.73
C SER A 151 19.40 4.99 -2.80
N LEU A 152 18.91 4.23 -3.79
CA LEU A 152 19.39 2.86 -4.03
C LEU A 152 20.88 2.83 -4.44
N ILE A 153 21.30 3.72 -5.33
CA ILE A 153 22.71 3.85 -5.73
C ILE A 153 23.58 4.31 -4.55
N LEU A 154 23.08 5.25 -3.73
CA LEU A 154 23.81 5.71 -2.54
C LEU A 154 23.99 4.62 -1.51
N SER A 155 23.00 3.72 -1.35
CA SER A 155 23.15 2.56 -0.44
C SER A 155 24.25 1.61 -0.89
N GLU A 156 24.36 1.35 -2.20
CA GLU A 156 25.48 0.56 -2.74
C GLU A 156 26.82 1.29 -2.63
N ILE A 157 26.85 2.62 -2.81
CA ILE A 157 28.06 3.43 -2.58
C ILE A 157 28.50 3.35 -1.13
N LEU A 158 27.59 3.44 -0.15
CA LEU A 158 27.92 3.27 1.26
C LEU A 158 28.48 1.88 1.54
N THR A 159 27.91 0.84 0.96
CA THR A 159 28.41 -0.54 1.07
C THR A 159 29.80 -0.68 0.44
N TYR A 160 30.05 -0.05 -0.70
CA TYR A 160 31.35 -0.02 -1.34
C TYR A 160 32.41 0.70 -0.49
N LEU A 161 32.08 1.86 0.08
CA LEU A 161 32.97 2.62 0.96
C LEU A 161 33.32 1.89 2.24
N ASP A 162 32.40 1.04 2.73
CA ASP A 162 32.58 0.28 3.97
C ASP A 162 33.31 -1.06 3.76
N LYS A 163 32.91 -1.81 2.74
CA LYS A 163 33.35 -3.21 2.51
C LYS A 163 34.16 -3.43 1.24
N GLY A 164 34.34 -2.41 0.40
CA GLY A 164 35.00 -2.52 -0.91
C GLY A 164 34.17 -3.32 -1.95
N TYR A 165 32.94 -3.68 -1.63
CA TYR A 165 32.08 -4.49 -2.50
C TYR A 165 31.25 -3.60 -3.43
N ILE A 166 31.33 -3.87 -4.74
CA ILE A 166 30.51 -3.18 -5.75
C ILE A 166 29.21 -3.95 -5.89
N GLY A 167 28.08 -3.27 -5.58
CA GLY A 167 26.75 -3.84 -5.70
C GLY A 167 26.34 -4.11 -7.16
N ARG A 168 25.24 -4.82 -7.33
CA ARG A 168 24.72 -5.23 -8.65
C ARG A 168 24.40 -4.03 -9.54
N ILE A 169 23.82 -2.98 -8.99
CA ILE A 169 23.41 -1.78 -9.73
C ILE A 169 24.62 -0.99 -10.20
N LEU A 170 25.59 -0.72 -9.33
CA LEU A 170 26.84 -0.05 -9.72
C LEU A 170 27.61 -0.86 -10.76
N ASN A 171 27.49 -2.17 -10.73
CA ASN A 171 28.16 -3.04 -11.69
C ASN A 171 27.52 -3.03 -13.10
N THR A 172 26.28 -2.55 -13.26
CA THR A 172 25.65 -2.38 -14.57
C THR A 172 26.25 -1.22 -15.38
N PHE A 173 26.89 -0.26 -14.70
CA PHE A 173 27.55 0.87 -15.35
C PHE A 173 28.96 0.50 -15.82
N ASN A 174 29.39 1.09 -16.94
CA ASN A 174 30.78 1.02 -17.32
C ASN A 174 31.70 1.68 -16.26
N GLU A 175 32.94 1.31 -16.23
CA GLU A 175 33.89 1.73 -15.18
C GLU A 175 33.96 3.26 -15.01
N LYS A 176 33.98 4.01 -16.12
CA LYS A 176 34.01 5.47 -16.08
C LYS A 176 32.78 6.08 -15.40
N ILE A 177 31.57 5.65 -15.77
CA ILE A 177 30.32 6.15 -15.19
C ILE A 177 30.23 5.74 -13.73
N ARG A 178 30.58 4.49 -13.41
CA ARG A 178 30.61 3.97 -12.05
C ARG A 178 31.50 4.83 -11.16
N PHE A 179 32.70 5.16 -11.61
CA PHE A 179 33.63 6.02 -10.87
C PHE A 179 33.03 7.42 -10.64
N MET A 180 32.41 8.01 -11.66
CA MET A 180 31.73 9.31 -11.53
C MET A 180 30.57 9.25 -10.52
N LEU A 181 29.77 8.18 -10.54
CA LEU A 181 28.67 8.01 -9.60
C LEU A 181 29.14 7.85 -8.17
N ILE A 182 30.22 7.07 -7.95
CA ILE A 182 30.81 6.88 -6.61
C ILE A 182 31.39 8.21 -6.10
N ASP A 183 32.13 8.95 -6.90
CA ASP A 183 32.73 10.23 -6.49
C ASP A 183 31.67 11.30 -6.20
N SER A 184 30.69 11.49 -7.13
CA SER A 184 29.60 12.44 -6.90
C SER A 184 28.70 12.02 -5.75
N GLY A 185 28.40 10.71 -5.63
CA GLY A 185 27.61 10.17 -4.55
C GLY A 185 28.28 10.36 -3.18
N LYS A 186 29.61 10.10 -3.08
CA LYS A 186 30.40 10.39 -1.87
C LYS A 186 30.30 11.86 -1.47
N LYS A 187 30.51 12.79 -2.41
CA LYS A 187 30.38 14.23 -2.18
C LYS A 187 28.96 14.62 -1.75
N HIS A 188 27.92 13.94 -2.28
CA HIS A 188 26.53 14.15 -1.87
C HIS A 188 26.31 13.69 -0.42
N LEU A 189 26.82 12.52 -0.05
CA LEU A 189 26.76 11.99 1.31
C LEU A 189 27.48 12.91 2.28
N ASP A 190 28.68 13.40 1.96
CA ASP A 190 29.45 14.32 2.78
C ASP A 190 28.71 15.66 3.00
N ARG A 191 28.17 16.26 1.94
CA ARG A 191 27.41 17.52 2.03
C ARG A 191 26.19 17.44 2.91
N ASN A 192 25.52 16.29 2.93
CA ASN A 192 24.31 16.07 3.72
C ASN A 192 24.62 15.50 5.11
N ARG A 193 25.92 15.43 5.52
CA ARG A 193 26.40 14.82 6.77
C ARG A 193 25.93 13.38 6.98
N ILE A 194 25.79 12.64 5.89
CA ILE A 194 25.24 11.27 5.88
C ILE A 194 26.31 10.24 6.24
N ILE A 195 27.57 10.61 6.36
CA ILE A 195 28.68 9.73 6.79
C ILE A 195 28.51 9.25 8.24
N GLU A 196 27.79 10.03 9.07
CA GLU A 196 27.42 9.67 10.44
C GLU A 196 26.11 8.88 10.54
N ILE A 197 25.49 8.56 9.41
CA ILE A 197 24.20 7.86 9.37
C ILE A 197 24.40 6.38 9.66
N ASP A 198 23.43 5.81 10.36
CA ASP A 198 23.23 4.38 10.43
C ASP A 198 23.05 3.81 9.01
N LYS A 199 24.17 3.28 8.50
CA LYS A 199 24.28 2.75 7.14
C LYS A 199 23.31 1.59 6.90
N VAL A 200 23.02 0.81 7.94
CA VAL A 200 22.11 -0.34 7.88
C VAL A 200 20.69 0.14 7.64
N THR A 201 20.18 1.03 8.48
CA THR A 201 18.83 1.56 8.36
C THR A 201 18.63 2.31 7.05
N PHE A 202 19.65 3.03 6.56
CA PHE A 202 19.57 3.69 5.26
C PHE A 202 19.50 2.67 4.10
N SER A 203 20.32 1.61 4.14
CA SER A 203 20.34 0.59 3.09
C SER A 203 19.05 -0.23 3.01
N GLU A 204 18.32 -0.33 4.11
CA GLU A 204 17.03 -1.02 4.17
C GLU A 204 15.84 -0.14 3.72
N ASN A 205 16.01 1.19 3.79
CA ASN A 205 14.92 2.16 3.57
C ASN A 205 15.20 3.13 2.41
N HIS A 206 15.55 2.63 1.24
CA HIS A 206 15.82 3.45 0.03
C HIS A 206 14.63 4.21 -0.54
N ILE A 207 13.44 4.05 0.06
CA ILE A 207 12.23 4.80 -0.33
C ILE A 207 12.38 6.29 0.02
N PHE A 208 13.15 6.60 1.06
CA PHE A 208 13.34 7.96 1.54
C PHE A 208 14.60 8.60 0.97
N SER A 209 14.51 9.90 0.65
CA SER A 209 15.67 10.67 0.25
C SER A 209 16.67 10.79 1.39
N THR A 210 17.93 10.98 1.05
CA THR A 210 19.00 11.19 2.04
C THR A 210 18.69 12.35 3.00
N SER A 211 18.08 13.43 2.52
CA SER A 211 17.70 14.57 3.35
C SER A 211 16.61 14.23 4.36
N ILE A 212 15.61 13.42 3.98
CA ILE A 212 14.57 12.95 4.88
C ILE A 212 15.20 12.00 5.93
N HIS A 213 16.05 11.08 5.50
CA HIS A 213 16.71 10.16 6.41
C HIS A 213 17.58 10.90 7.44
N ALA A 214 18.40 11.88 7.01
CA ALA A 214 19.21 12.70 7.91
C ALA A 214 18.33 13.48 8.92
N LYS A 215 17.21 14.04 8.46
CA LYS A 215 16.24 14.74 9.30
C LYS A 215 15.59 13.79 10.32
N ALA A 216 15.21 12.59 9.89
CA ALA A 216 14.65 11.55 10.76
C ALA A 216 15.66 11.14 11.84
N GLN A 217 16.90 10.88 11.46
CA GLN A 217 17.96 10.52 12.41
C GLN A 217 18.25 11.62 13.44
N LEU A 218 18.26 12.89 13.02
CA LEU A 218 18.43 14.02 13.93
C LEU A 218 17.31 14.08 14.97
N ASN A 219 16.05 13.87 14.53
CA ASN A 219 14.90 13.85 15.44
C ASN A 219 14.92 12.61 16.34
N ALA A 220 15.34 11.45 15.83
CA ALA A 220 15.42 10.22 16.60
C ALA A 220 16.43 10.31 17.79
N LYS A 221 17.46 11.16 17.70
CA LYS A 221 18.38 11.45 18.83
C LYS A 221 17.69 12.14 20.00
N ASN A 222 16.57 12.84 19.76
CA ASN A 222 15.84 13.53 20.82
C ASN A 222 14.81 12.60 21.48
N LYS A 223 15.07 12.20 22.71
CA LYS A 223 14.20 11.30 23.48
C LYS A 223 12.79 11.85 23.72
N GLU A 224 12.58 13.16 23.65
CA GLU A 224 11.25 13.78 23.80
C GLU A 224 10.36 13.56 22.57
N LYS A 225 10.96 13.22 21.42
CA LYS A 225 10.24 12.91 20.19
C LYS A 225 9.78 11.45 20.09
N LEU A 226 10.17 10.60 21.05
CA LEU A 226 9.81 9.19 21.08
C LEU A 226 8.40 8.99 21.63
N LEU A 227 7.62 8.09 21.05
CA LEU A 227 6.31 7.72 21.58
C LEU A 227 6.46 6.95 22.90
N ARG A 228 5.82 7.41 23.96
CA ARG A 228 5.93 6.83 25.31
C ARG A 228 4.64 6.21 25.82
N SER A 229 3.49 6.66 25.34
CA SER A 229 2.18 6.11 25.70
C SER A 229 1.21 6.14 24.51
N TYR A 230 0.13 5.38 24.63
CA TYR A 230 -0.95 5.40 23.66
C TYR A 230 -2.02 6.46 24.01
N SER A 231 -1.70 7.44 24.85
CA SER A 231 -2.62 8.55 25.11
C SER A 231 -2.87 9.34 23.81
N ARG A 232 -4.01 9.96 23.70
CA ARG A 232 -4.35 10.77 22.53
C ARG A 232 -3.34 11.89 22.32
N GLU A 233 -2.90 12.53 23.39
CA GLU A 233 -1.94 13.64 23.37
C GLU A 233 -0.58 13.17 22.86
N ASP A 234 -0.03 12.08 23.43
CA ASP A 234 1.26 11.56 23.01
C ASP A 234 1.26 11.09 21.56
N VAL A 235 0.18 10.40 21.12
CA VAL A 235 0.04 9.98 19.73
C VAL A 235 -0.03 11.18 18.79
N PHE A 236 -0.75 12.23 19.14
CA PHE A 236 -0.85 13.44 18.31
C PHE A 236 0.50 14.16 18.20
N ASN A 237 1.20 14.37 19.31
CA ASN A 237 2.54 14.98 19.34
C ASN A 237 3.55 14.15 18.53
N TYR A 238 3.45 12.83 18.62
CA TYR A 238 4.28 11.93 17.83
C TYR A 238 3.99 12.05 16.32
N LEU A 239 2.71 12.08 15.92
CA LEU A 239 2.31 12.27 14.52
C LEU A 239 2.70 13.65 13.97
N GLU A 240 2.70 14.70 14.79
CA GLU A 240 3.26 15.99 14.41
C GLU A 240 4.76 15.89 14.11
N THR A 241 5.51 15.19 14.96
CA THR A 241 6.93 14.92 14.70
C THR A 241 7.14 14.14 13.40
N ILE A 242 6.36 13.12 13.15
CA ILE A 242 6.41 12.36 11.88
C ILE A 242 6.08 13.27 10.70
N ASN A 243 5.07 14.13 10.83
CA ASN A 243 4.73 15.09 9.77
C ASN A 243 5.84 16.12 9.52
N GLU A 244 6.49 16.63 10.56
CA GLU A 244 7.64 17.53 10.44
C GLU A 244 8.76 16.88 9.63
N ILE A 245 9.03 15.59 9.84
CA ILE A 245 10.10 14.87 9.17
C ILE A 245 9.74 14.58 7.72
N TYR A 246 8.57 13.99 7.47
CA TYR A 246 8.20 13.37 6.18
C TYR A 246 7.29 14.25 5.31
N GLY A 247 6.73 15.35 5.84
CA GLY A 247 5.90 16.26 5.07
C GLY A 247 4.60 15.64 4.57
N LEU A 248 3.90 14.89 5.44
CA LEU A 248 2.67 14.17 5.07
C LEU A 248 1.50 15.13 4.78
N ARG A 249 1.46 16.25 5.49
CA ARG A 249 0.41 17.28 5.40
C ARG A 249 1.00 18.67 5.42
N ASN A 250 0.40 19.56 4.61
CA ASN A 250 0.88 20.93 4.44
C ASN A 250 0.15 21.94 5.31
N THR A 251 -1.00 21.60 5.88
CA THR A 251 -1.80 22.50 6.71
C THR A 251 -2.11 21.87 8.07
N PRO A 252 -2.18 22.68 9.16
CA PRO A 252 -2.54 22.19 10.49
C PRO A 252 -3.88 21.44 10.51
N ASP A 253 -4.89 21.96 9.80
CA ASP A 253 -6.21 21.32 9.74
C ASP A 253 -6.16 19.92 9.11
N SER A 254 -5.42 19.78 8.00
CA SER A 254 -5.28 18.47 7.32
C SER A 254 -4.47 17.48 8.16
N LEU A 255 -3.48 17.97 8.92
CA LEU A 255 -2.73 17.16 9.87
C LEU A 255 -3.61 16.70 11.04
N ASN A 256 -4.37 17.62 11.64
CA ASN A 256 -5.30 17.29 12.73
C ASN A 256 -6.34 16.26 12.28
N GLN A 257 -6.87 16.37 11.06
CA GLN A 257 -7.75 15.34 10.49
C GLN A 257 -7.06 13.98 10.38
N LEU A 258 -5.82 13.93 9.89
CA LEU A 258 -5.06 12.68 9.82
C LEU A 258 -4.84 12.09 11.22
N CYS A 259 -4.49 12.91 12.22
CA CYS A 259 -4.33 12.49 13.61
C CYS A 259 -5.62 11.91 14.19
N ILE A 260 -6.77 12.55 13.96
CA ILE A 260 -8.07 12.08 14.44
C ILE A 260 -8.43 10.72 13.80
N VAL A 261 -8.26 10.58 12.48
CA VAL A 261 -8.55 9.32 11.77
C VAL A 261 -7.60 8.22 12.25
N THR A 262 -6.30 8.50 12.34
CA THR A 262 -5.28 7.56 12.81
C THR A 262 -5.57 7.08 14.23
N TYR A 263 -5.84 8.00 15.15
CA TYR A 263 -6.17 7.63 16.52
C TYR A 263 -7.45 6.82 16.62
N SER A 264 -8.48 7.21 15.87
CA SER A 264 -9.75 6.45 15.82
C SER A 264 -9.55 5.03 15.26
N TRP A 265 -8.65 4.88 14.26
CA TRP A 265 -8.26 3.60 13.68
C TRP A 265 -7.54 2.71 14.70
N LEU A 266 -6.57 3.27 15.45
CA LEU A 266 -5.83 2.59 16.53
C LEU A 266 -6.73 2.14 17.67
N MET A 267 -7.79 2.91 17.98
CA MET A 267 -8.79 2.53 19.00
C MET A 267 -9.72 1.39 18.56
N GLY A 268 -9.49 0.76 17.41
CA GLY A 268 -10.29 -0.35 16.94
C GLY A 268 -11.67 0.04 16.38
N ASN A 269 -11.91 1.33 16.13
CA ASN A 269 -13.19 1.79 15.58
C ASN A 269 -13.45 1.19 14.20
N THR A 270 -14.69 0.80 13.93
CA THR A 270 -15.08 0.18 12.68
C THR A 270 -14.95 1.16 11.50
N LEU A 271 -14.70 0.64 10.30
CA LEU A 271 -14.65 1.44 9.08
C LEU A 271 -15.96 2.23 8.86
N ASN A 272 -17.09 1.62 9.22
CA ASN A 272 -18.40 2.28 9.13
C ASN A 272 -18.49 3.53 10.02
N LEU A 273 -17.96 3.47 11.25
CA LEU A 273 -17.91 4.63 12.13
C LEU A 273 -17.01 5.72 11.59
N LEU A 274 -15.84 5.36 11.05
CA LEU A 274 -14.90 6.32 10.44
C LEU A 274 -15.52 7.02 9.22
N ILE A 275 -16.18 6.27 8.35
CA ILE A 275 -16.91 6.81 7.19
C ILE A 275 -18.06 7.72 7.65
N SER A 276 -18.85 7.29 8.64
CA SER A 276 -19.96 8.07 9.19
C SER A 276 -19.48 9.40 9.76
N ASN A 277 -18.35 9.40 10.45
CA ASN A 277 -17.73 10.62 10.97
C ASN A 277 -17.22 11.51 9.84
N ALA A 278 -16.58 10.96 8.81
CA ALA A 278 -16.14 11.71 7.63
C ALA A 278 -17.31 12.41 6.94
N ILE A 279 -18.46 11.74 6.78
CA ILE A 279 -19.68 12.32 6.22
C ILE A 279 -20.28 13.38 7.16
N LYS A 280 -20.33 13.10 8.47
CA LYS A 280 -20.95 13.98 9.46
C LYS A 280 -20.26 15.33 9.60
N TYR A 281 -18.92 15.30 9.64
CA TYR A 281 -18.10 16.47 9.96
C TYR A 281 -17.46 17.15 8.75
N SER A 282 -17.75 16.68 7.53
CA SER A 282 -17.18 17.28 6.31
C SER A 282 -17.93 18.56 5.93
N ASN A 283 -17.18 19.59 5.55
CA ASN A 283 -17.70 20.84 5.02
C ASN A 283 -17.49 20.96 3.50
N SER A 284 -16.54 20.24 2.94
CA SER A 284 -16.19 20.28 1.52
C SER A 284 -15.92 18.89 0.96
N VAL A 285 -16.04 18.74 -0.34
CA VAL A 285 -15.78 17.53 -1.07
C VAL A 285 -15.17 17.86 -2.43
N ARG A 286 -14.31 17.00 -2.94
CA ARG A 286 -13.87 17.09 -4.33
C ARG A 286 -14.96 16.50 -5.22
N ASP A 287 -15.64 17.35 -5.96
CA ASP A 287 -16.72 16.95 -6.87
C ASP A 287 -16.19 15.98 -7.94
N PRO A 288 -16.80 14.80 -8.12
CA PRO A 288 -16.29 13.78 -9.00
C PRO A 288 -16.39 14.11 -10.49
N ILE A 289 -17.23 15.11 -10.85
CA ILE A 289 -17.47 15.53 -12.24
C ILE A 289 -16.54 16.69 -12.61
N SER A 290 -16.54 17.76 -11.79
CA SER A 290 -15.75 18.97 -12.06
C SER A 290 -14.31 18.90 -11.54
N TYR A 291 -14.00 17.93 -10.70
CA TYR A 291 -12.72 17.76 -9.99
C TYR A 291 -12.32 18.96 -9.12
N ARG A 292 -13.27 19.87 -8.80
CA ARG A 292 -13.06 21.03 -7.93
C ARG A 292 -13.54 20.77 -6.52
N TRP A 293 -12.96 21.48 -5.57
CA TRP A 293 -13.47 21.50 -4.21
C TRP A 293 -14.74 22.33 -4.15
N VAL A 294 -15.83 21.71 -3.69
CA VAL A 294 -17.14 22.35 -3.53
C VAL A 294 -17.67 22.12 -2.11
N LYS A 295 -18.68 22.90 -1.71
CA LYS A 295 -19.36 22.67 -0.43
C LYS A 295 -20.02 21.27 -0.42
N PHE A 296 -19.80 20.54 0.66
CA PHE A 296 -20.37 19.19 0.80
C PHE A 296 -21.88 19.25 0.98
N ASP A 297 -22.59 18.57 0.10
CA ASP A 297 -24.05 18.40 0.16
C ASP A 297 -24.37 16.96 0.56
N LYS A 298 -24.93 16.79 1.78
CA LYS A 298 -25.31 15.49 2.34
C LYS A 298 -26.51 14.83 1.63
N THR A 299 -27.22 15.56 0.79
CA THR A 299 -28.33 15.04 0.00
C THR A 299 -27.91 14.56 -1.38
N ASN A 300 -26.71 14.96 -1.83
CA ASN A 300 -26.15 14.57 -3.11
C ASN A 300 -25.44 13.21 -2.99
N PRO A 301 -25.94 12.13 -3.66
CA PRO A 301 -25.34 10.80 -3.60
C PRO A 301 -23.88 10.75 -4.10
N ASP A 302 -23.52 11.58 -5.08
CA ASP A 302 -22.16 11.60 -5.63
C ASP A 302 -21.17 12.24 -4.65
N HIS A 303 -21.59 13.26 -3.92
CA HIS A 303 -20.80 13.82 -2.82
C HIS A 303 -20.61 12.81 -1.68
N ILE A 304 -21.68 12.08 -1.30
CA ILE A 304 -21.58 11.01 -0.28
C ILE A 304 -20.61 9.92 -0.74
N ASN A 305 -20.74 9.43 -1.97
CA ASN A 305 -19.84 8.42 -2.53
C ASN A 305 -18.39 8.91 -2.56
N ALA A 306 -18.15 10.15 -2.96
CA ALA A 306 -16.81 10.75 -2.96
C ALA A 306 -16.21 10.77 -1.54
N LYS A 307 -17.00 11.13 -0.52
CA LYS A 307 -16.54 11.11 0.89
C LYS A 307 -16.30 9.70 1.42
N ILE A 308 -17.10 8.74 1.08
CA ILE A 308 -16.86 7.33 1.40
C ILE A 308 -15.50 6.88 0.82
N MET A 309 -15.27 7.16 -0.46
CA MET A 309 -14.02 6.79 -1.13
C MET A 309 -12.81 7.51 -0.54
N GLU A 310 -12.94 8.82 -0.22
CA GLU A 310 -11.89 9.60 0.44
C GLU A 310 -11.53 9.02 1.82
N ALA A 311 -12.53 8.63 2.63
CA ALA A 311 -12.31 8.02 3.94
C ALA A 311 -11.61 6.64 3.83
N ILE A 312 -12.04 5.82 2.89
CA ILE A 312 -11.41 4.50 2.63
C ILE A 312 -9.96 4.70 2.17
N GLN A 313 -9.71 5.60 1.22
CA GLN A 313 -8.38 5.88 0.71
C GLN A 313 -7.46 6.46 1.80
N CYS A 314 -7.98 7.32 2.67
CA CYS A 314 -7.22 7.85 3.81
C CYS A 314 -6.74 6.70 4.71
N ILE A 315 -7.58 5.71 4.99
CA ILE A 315 -7.19 4.57 5.82
C ILE A 315 -6.22 3.66 5.07
N GLU A 316 -6.60 3.15 3.89
CA GLU A 316 -5.84 2.12 3.18
C GLU A 316 -4.53 2.62 2.57
N SER A 317 -4.46 3.86 2.12
CA SER A 317 -3.26 4.38 1.45
C SER A 317 -2.43 5.31 2.33
N GLU A 318 -3.07 6.10 3.20
CA GLU A 318 -2.34 7.10 3.97
C GLU A 318 -1.99 6.60 5.36
N VAL A 319 -2.93 5.97 6.08
CA VAL A 319 -2.69 5.49 7.45
C VAL A 319 -1.96 4.15 7.45
N THR A 320 -2.52 3.12 6.79
CA THR A 320 -1.98 1.75 6.87
C THR A 320 -0.81 1.48 5.94
N PHE A 321 -0.46 2.42 5.05
CA PHE A 321 0.69 2.28 4.17
C PHE A 321 1.68 3.42 4.34
N LYS A 322 1.32 4.66 3.94
CA LYS A 322 2.27 5.77 3.91
C LYS A 322 2.75 6.19 5.30
N LEU A 323 1.82 6.36 6.25
CA LEU A 323 2.14 6.74 7.62
C LEU A 323 2.85 5.59 8.36
N GLU A 324 2.36 4.37 8.17
CA GLU A 324 3.00 3.15 8.70
C GLU A 324 4.48 3.07 8.29
N THR A 325 4.78 3.18 6.99
CA THR A 325 6.15 3.16 6.45
C THR A 325 7.03 4.26 7.06
N CYS A 326 6.50 5.48 7.21
CA CYS A 326 7.24 6.59 7.84
C CYS A 326 7.56 6.29 9.30
N ILE A 327 6.60 5.76 10.04
CA ILE A 327 6.75 5.42 11.46
C ILE A 327 7.72 4.24 11.64
N ALA A 328 7.62 3.20 10.81
CA ALA A 328 8.53 2.06 10.83
C ALA A 328 9.98 2.52 10.62
N HIS A 329 10.24 3.36 9.62
CA HIS A 329 11.56 3.93 9.37
C HIS A 329 12.07 4.77 10.56
N PHE A 330 11.23 5.65 11.10
CA PHE A 330 11.61 6.47 12.24
C PHE A 330 11.91 5.61 13.48
N TYR A 331 11.09 4.60 13.75
CA TYR A 331 11.30 3.68 14.87
C TYR A 331 12.59 2.87 14.72
N GLN A 332 12.93 2.37 13.54
CA GLN A 332 14.19 1.68 13.28
C GLN A 332 15.40 2.58 13.62
N LEU A 333 15.34 3.87 13.28
CA LEU A 333 16.37 4.83 13.67
C LEU A 333 16.43 5.03 15.19
N CYS A 334 15.29 5.12 15.86
CA CYS A 334 15.24 5.22 17.31
C CYS A 334 15.85 3.97 17.98
N GLN A 335 15.54 2.79 17.43
CA GLN A 335 16.04 1.50 17.89
C GLN A 335 17.57 1.39 17.71
N SER A 336 18.10 1.80 16.57
CA SER A 336 19.53 1.85 16.30
C SER A 336 20.29 2.80 17.23
N ILE A 337 19.67 3.94 17.59
CA ILE A 337 20.31 4.98 18.41
C ILE A 337 20.22 4.69 19.91
N HIS A 338 19.08 4.20 20.38
CA HIS A 338 18.78 4.07 21.80
C HIS A 338 18.75 2.62 22.32
N GLY A 339 18.81 1.63 21.41
CA GLY A 339 18.57 0.22 21.72
C GLY A 339 17.07 -0.08 21.89
N ASP A 340 16.73 -1.37 21.82
CA ASP A 340 15.33 -1.85 21.80
C ASP A 340 14.52 -1.38 23.01
N GLU A 341 15.11 -1.41 24.20
CA GLU A 341 14.42 -1.05 25.44
C GLU A 341 14.10 0.45 25.57
N ASN A 342 14.83 1.30 24.86
CA ASN A 342 14.74 2.76 24.99
C ASN A 342 14.21 3.47 23.73
N ALA A 343 13.92 2.74 22.67
CA ALA A 343 13.48 3.28 21.38
C ALA A 343 12.06 3.90 21.41
N GLY A 344 11.31 3.71 22.49
CA GLY A 344 9.92 4.09 22.59
C GLY A 344 8.98 3.00 22.04
N ILE A 345 7.74 3.37 21.77
CA ILE A 345 6.73 2.44 21.29
C ILE A 345 6.74 2.40 19.76
N ASN A 346 6.82 1.19 19.18
CA ASN A 346 6.61 0.99 17.77
C ASN A 346 5.12 1.00 17.44
N LEU A 347 4.65 2.06 16.76
CA LEU A 347 3.25 2.21 16.39
C LEU A 347 2.92 1.55 15.04
N SER A 348 3.92 1.21 14.21
CA SER A 348 3.69 0.73 12.83
C SER A 348 2.84 -0.53 12.75
N PRO A 349 3.05 -1.61 13.55
CA PRO A 349 2.21 -2.80 13.47
C PRO A 349 0.75 -2.52 13.82
N TYR A 350 0.50 -1.63 14.78
CA TYR A 350 -0.85 -1.26 15.18
C TYR A 350 -1.61 -0.47 14.13
N LEU A 351 -0.90 0.26 13.25
CA LEU A 351 -1.51 0.94 12.11
C LEU A 351 -1.93 -0.06 11.03
N GLU A 352 -1.15 -1.08 10.79
CA GLU A 352 -1.46 -2.13 9.82
C GLU A 352 -2.75 -2.86 10.23
N TYR A 353 -2.80 -3.36 11.46
CA TYR A 353 -3.96 -4.10 11.98
C TYR A 353 -5.13 -3.22 12.40
N GLY A 354 -4.92 -1.91 12.58
CA GLY A 354 -5.95 -0.94 12.94
C GLY A 354 -6.51 -1.11 14.35
N THR A 355 -5.68 -1.52 15.31
CA THR A 355 -6.07 -1.69 16.70
C THR A 355 -4.85 -1.77 17.60
N LEU A 356 -5.01 -1.35 18.87
CA LEU A 356 -4.04 -1.58 19.94
C LEU A 356 -4.30 -2.88 20.72
N ASP A 357 -5.43 -3.56 20.46
CA ASP A 357 -5.79 -4.83 21.13
C ASP A 357 -5.03 -5.99 20.48
N THR A 358 -4.09 -6.56 21.22
CA THR A 358 -3.25 -7.68 20.76
C THR A 358 -4.06 -8.93 20.44
N ASN A 359 -5.20 -9.16 21.10
CA ASN A 359 -6.07 -10.29 20.79
C ASN A 359 -6.74 -10.15 19.42
N ILE A 360 -7.13 -8.91 19.06
CA ILE A 360 -7.67 -8.62 17.71
C ILE A 360 -6.58 -8.78 16.65
N ILE A 361 -5.34 -8.38 16.95
CA ILE A 361 -4.18 -8.59 16.06
C ILE A 361 -3.94 -10.08 15.84
N GLU A 362 -3.89 -10.87 16.90
CA GLU A 362 -3.66 -12.32 16.84
C GLU A 362 -4.72 -13.04 16.00
N LEU A 363 -5.99 -12.64 16.09
CA LEU A 363 -7.06 -13.15 15.23
C LEU A 363 -6.86 -12.75 13.76
N GLN A 364 -6.37 -11.54 13.48
CA GLN A 364 -6.08 -11.11 12.12
C GLN A 364 -4.87 -11.85 11.54
N GLU A 365 -3.82 -12.10 12.30
CA GLU A 365 -2.68 -12.94 11.93
C GLU A 365 -3.09 -14.39 11.64
N PHE A 366 -4.07 -14.89 12.37
CA PHE A 366 -4.66 -16.21 12.12
C PHE A 366 -5.45 -16.27 10.80
N GLY A 367 -5.87 -15.13 10.27
CA GLY A 367 -6.53 -15.00 8.97
C GLY A 367 -7.94 -14.42 8.98
N PHE A 368 -8.47 -14.02 10.13
CA PHE A 368 -9.74 -13.30 10.18
C PHE A 368 -9.59 -11.86 9.66
N SER A 369 -10.64 -11.35 9.03
CA SER A 369 -10.70 -9.91 8.76
C SER A 369 -10.78 -9.12 10.07
N ARG A 370 -10.32 -7.88 10.02
CA ARG A 370 -10.42 -6.95 11.16
C ARG A 370 -11.86 -6.86 11.71
N LEU A 371 -12.86 -6.86 10.81
CA LEU A 371 -14.26 -6.80 11.20
C LEU A 371 -14.69 -8.04 12.00
N ALA A 372 -14.36 -9.22 11.51
CA ALA A 372 -14.64 -10.48 12.21
C ALA A 372 -13.88 -10.56 13.54
N ALA A 373 -12.60 -10.17 13.57
CA ALA A 373 -11.78 -10.17 14.77
C ALA A 373 -12.37 -9.27 15.87
N ILE A 374 -12.75 -8.03 15.52
CA ILE A 374 -13.43 -7.10 16.45
C ILE A 374 -14.74 -7.70 16.98
N GLU A 375 -15.55 -8.30 16.10
CA GLU A 375 -16.83 -8.89 16.50
C GLU A 375 -16.64 -10.11 17.40
N ILE A 376 -15.66 -10.97 17.10
CA ILE A 376 -15.31 -12.13 17.95
C ILE A 376 -14.91 -11.66 19.36
N ILE A 377 -14.03 -10.68 19.47
CA ILE A 377 -13.59 -10.15 20.77
C ILE A 377 -14.74 -9.51 21.53
N ALA A 378 -15.59 -8.74 20.84
CA ALA A 378 -16.70 -8.03 21.49
C ALA A 378 -17.82 -8.95 21.97
N LYS A 379 -18.13 -10.04 21.23
CA LYS A 379 -19.34 -10.86 21.48
C LYS A 379 -19.06 -12.33 21.80
N HIS A 380 -17.90 -12.86 21.44
CA HIS A 380 -17.61 -14.30 21.43
C HIS A 380 -16.22 -14.64 21.98
N LYS A 381 -15.61 -13.75 22.78
CA LYS A 381 -14.26 -13.92 23.32
C LYS A 381 -14.06 -15.26 24.02
N GLU A 382 -15.10 -15.78 24.67
CA GLU A 382 -15.11 -17.07 25.36
C GLU A 382 -15.03 -18.31 24.44
N CYS A 383 -15.07 -18.10 23.13
CA CYS A 383 -14.88 -19.14 22.13
C CYS A 383 -13.42 -19.24 21.64
N VAL A 384 -12.54 -18.36 22.14
CA VAL A 384 -11.14 -18.25 21.70
C VAL A 384 -10.21 -18.36 22.89
N THR A 385 -9.17 -19.18 22.75
CA THR A 385 -8.04 -19.24 23.67
C THR A 385 -6.84 -18.59 22.98
N PHE A 386 -6.36 -17.49 23.55
CA PHE A 386 -5.27 -16.72 22.97
C PHE A 386 -3.91 -17.34 23.24
N LYS A 387 -2.94 -16.98 22.44
CA LYS A 387 -1.56 -17.43 22.53
C LYS A 387 -0.96 -17.06 23.89
N THR A 388 -0.28 -18.05 24.49
CA THR A 388 0.57 -17.88 25.68
C THR A 388 1.93 -18.50 25.37
N ASN A 389 2.87 -18.44 26.30
CA ASN A 389 4.18 -19.09 26.14
C ASN A 389 4.09 -20.59 25.89
N GLU A 390 2.98 -21.22 26.29
CA GLU A 390 2.78 -22.68 26.21
C GLU A 390 1.71 -23.10 25.19
N THR A 391 0.83 -22.17 24.74
CA THR A 391 -0.30 -22.50 23.85
C THR A 391 -0.35 -21.57 22.65
N SER A 392 -0.65 -22.13 21.46
CA SER A 392 -1.03 -21.38 20.28
C SER A 392 -2.48 -20.94 20.33
N LEU A 393 -2.87 -19.94 19.51
CA LEU A 393 -4.25 -19.54 19.32
C LEU A 393 -5.14 -20.74 18.98
N GLN A 394 -6.20 -20.96 19.74
CA GLN A 394 -7.17 -22.00 19.49
C GLN A 394 -8.59 -21.43 19.45
N ILE A 395 -9.37 -21.86 18.47
CA ILE A 395 -10.75 -21.41 18.28
C ILE A 395 -11.67 -22.63 18.44
N ASN A 396 -12.59 -22.54 19.39
CA ASN A 396 -13.65 -23.52 19.50
C ASN A 396 -14.74 -23.23 18.44
N THR A 397 -14.54 -23.77 17.26
CA THR A 397 -15.39 -23.52 16.09
C THR A 397 -16.82 -24.01 16.27
N GLN A 398 -17.03 -25.12 16.98
CA GLN A 398 -18.39 -25.63 17.26
C GLN A 398 -19.16 -24.67 18.17
N LYS A 399 -18.52 -24.20 19.25
CA LYS A 399 -19.12 -23.23 20.17
C LYS A 399 -19.36 -21.89 19.48
N LEU A 400 -18.44 -21.46 18.64
CA LEU A 400 -18.57 -20.20 17.89
C LEU A 400 -19.70 -20.30 16.86
N ARG A 401 -19.78 -21.37 16.07
CA ARG A 401 -20.86 -21.58 15.08
C ARG A 401 -22.24 -21.67 15.71
N ALA A 402 -22.35 -22.17 16.95
CA ALA A 402 -23.62 -22.22 17.67
C ALA A 402 -24.14 -20.84 18.13
N LYS A 403 -23.25 -19.84 18.19
CA LYS A 403 -23.56 -18.49 18.69
C LYS A 403 -23.72 -17.43 17.62
N ILE A 404 -23.20 -17.68 16.43
CA ILE A 404 -23.23 -16.71 15.33
C ILE A 404 -24.41 -16.95 14.40
N GLU A 405 -24.85 -15.91 13.72
CA GLU A 405 -25.86 -16.03 12.67
C GLU A 405 -25.30 -16.73 11.45
N LYS A 406 -26.10 -17.60 10.82
CA LYS A 406 -25.76 -18.20 9.54
C LYS A 406 -25.52 -17.11 8.48
N HIS A 407 -24.48 -17.28 7.71
CA HIS A 407 -24.03 -16.30 6.70
C HIS A 407 -23.55 -14.95 7.26
N SER A 408 -23.30 -14.83 8.56
CA SER A 408 -22.56 -13.71 9.13
C SER A 408 -21.13 -13.61 8.55
N VAL A 409 -20.43 -12.52 8.81
CA VAL A 409 -19.02 -12.39 8.38
C VAL A 409 -18.18 -13.49 8.98
N ILE A 410 -18.33 -13.75 10.28
CA ILE A 410 -17.58 -14.80 11.00
C ILE A 410 -17.89 -16.19 10.43
N ASP A 411 -19.16 -16.54 10.19
CA ASP A 411 -19.53 -17.86 9.63
C ASP A 411 -18.89 -18.11 8.26
N ARG A 412 -18.83 -17.10 7.42
CA ARG A 412 -18.18 -17.18 6.11
C ARG A 412 -16.67 -17.33 6.23
N GLU A 413 -16.05 -16.58 7.13
CA GLU A 413 -14.60 -16.62 7.31
C GLU A 413 -14.14 -17.93 7.94
N LEU A 414 -14.90 -18.50 8.88
CA LEU A 414 -14.67 -19.86 9.36
C LEU A 414 -14.67 -20.90 8.23
N SER A 415 -15.59 -20.71 7.26
CA SER A 415 -15.65 -21.59 6.09
C SER A 415 -14.49 -21.40 5.13
N TRP A 416 -13.95 -20.20 5.00
CA TRP A 416 -12.76 -19.92 4.16
C TRP A 416 -11.46 -20.41 4.79
N LEU A 417 -11.36 -20.33 6.11
CA LEU A 417 -10.22 -20.82 6.87
C LEU A 417 -10.23 -22.34 7.07
N ASN A 418 -11.25 -23.03 6.54
CA ASN A 418 -11.46 -24.47 6.70
C ASN A 418 -11.57 -24.92 8.18
N LEU A 419 -12.21 -24.09 9.00
CA LEU A 419 -12.40 -24.28 10.43
C LEU A 419 -13.80 -24.83 10.78
#